data_f33ed1187b22e62b22cb6874e7329b13
#
_entry.id   f33ed1187b22e62b22cb6874e7329b13
#
_cell.length_a   1.000
_cell.length_b   1.000
_cell.length_c   1.000
_cell.angle_alpha   90.00
_cell.angle_beta   90.00
_cell.angle_gamma   90.00
#
_symmetry.space_group_name_H-M   'P 1'
#
loop_
_entity.id
_entity.type
_entity.pdbx_description
1 polymer ?
#
loop_
_entity_poly.entity_id
_entity_poly.type
_entity_poly.pdbx_seq_one_letter_code
_entity_poly.pdbx_strand_id
1 'polypeptide(L)'
;QKVESLNIDAGKLVLSPTRTYAPVIAKILETHRNKIHGMVHCSGGGQTKVLHFVDDVHVIKDNMFPLSPLFKMIQEESGTDWKEMYKVFNMGHRMEIYMPKEFADDVISICNSFDIDAKIVGRVEKSDVKKLTIDSEMGLFEY
;
A
#
# COMPACT_ATOMS: atom_id res chain seq x y z
N GLN A 1 -12.15 -5.10 23.99
CA GLN A 1 -11.69 -6.40 23.50
C GLN A 1 -10.17 -6.37 23.38
N LYS A 2 -9.46 -7.37 23.92
CA LYS A 2 -8.00 -7.48 23.78
C LYS A 2 -7.64 -8.11 22.45
N VAL A 3 -6.64 -7.57 21.78
CA VAL A 3 -6.03 -8.17 20.58
C VAL A 3 -4.90 -9.07 21.08
N GLU A 4 -5.14 -10.35 21.20
CA GLU A 4 -4.22 -11.31 21.84
C GLU A 4 -2.83 -11.32 21.23
N SER A 5 -2.74 -11.15 19.89
CA SER A 5 -1.46 -11.14 19.17
C SER A 5 -0.58 -9.91 19.44
N LEU A 6 -1.12 -8.81 19.97
CA LEU A 6 -0.42 -7.54 20.14
C LEU A 6 -0.36 -7.03 21.58
N ASN A 7 -0.99 -7.74 22.54
CA ASN A 7 -1.14 -7.34 23.94
C ASN A 7 -1.67 -5.89 24.15
N ILE A 8 -2.48 -5.39 23.22
CA ILE A 8 -3.19 -4.11 23.29
C ILE A 8 -4.68 -4.30 23.09
N ASP A 9 -5.49 -3.33 23.52
CA ASP A 9 -6.93 -3.37 23.24
C ASP A 9 -7.25 -2.82 21.82
N ALA A 10 -8.40 -3.24 21.29
CA ALA A 10 -8.84 -2.85 19.95
C ALA A 10 -8.98 -1.33 19.79
N GLY A 11 -9.40 -0.60 20.85
CA GLY A 11 -9.49 0.86 20.82
C GLY A 11 -8.13 1.52 20.59
N LYS A 12 -7.10 1.06 21.29
CA LYS A 12 -5.72 1.57 21.08
C LYS A 12 -5.19 1.24 19.69
N LEU A 13 -5.53 0.08 19.15
CA LEU A 13 -5.14 -0.31 17.79
C LEU A 13 -5.78 0.62 16.75
N VAL A 14 -7.07 0.89 16.87
CA VAL A 14 -7.82 1.78 15.95
C VAL A 14 -7.35 3.23 16.07
N LEU A 15 -7.05 3.70 17.27
CA LEU A 15 -6.60 5.06 17.55
C LEU A 15 -5.10 5.28 17.26
N SER A 16 -4.38 4.26 16.81
CA SER A 16 -2.98 4.42 16.42
C SER A 16 -2.84 5.49 15.34
N PRO A 17 -2.03 6.55 15.53
CA PRO A 17 -1.95 7.66 14.60
C PRO A 17 -1.35 7.23 13.26
N THR A 18 -1.84 7.85 12.18
CA THR A 18 -1.20 7.71 10.86
C THR A 18 0.20 8.32 10.90
N ARG A 19 1.20 7.58 10.42
CA ARG A 19 2.56 8.09 10.30
C ARG A 19 2.63 9.24 9.30
N THR A 20 3.39 10.26 9.64
CA THR A 20 3.72 11.36 8.74
C THR A 20 4.87 10.94 7.83
N TYR A 21 4.64 10.91 6.51
CA TYR A 21 5.66 10.57 5.52
C TYR A 21 6.45 11.78 5.00
N ALA A 22 6.10 13.01 5.40
CA ALA A 22 6.72 14.22 4.88
C ALA A 22 8.26 14.23 4.94
N PRO A 23 8.93 13.83 6.04
CA PRO A 23 10.40 13.83 6.09
C PRO A 23 11.04 12.85 5.10
N VAL A 24 10.54 11.61 5.03
CA VAL A 24 11.08 10.60 4.11
C VAL A 24 10.80 10.97 2.66
N ILE A 25 9.61 11.48 2.35
CA ILE A 25 9.27 11.94 1.01
C ILE A 25 10.15 13.12 0.58
N ALA A 26 10.39 14.10 1.47
CA ALA A 26 11.31 15.19 1.19
C ALA A 26 12.70 14.65 0.82
N LYS A 27 13.22 13.69 1.60
CA LYS A 27 14.53 13.06 1.34
C LYS A 27 14.58 12.33 0.00
N ILE A 28 13.55 11.56 -0.33
CA ILE A 28 13.43 10.87 -1.62
C ILE A 28 13.41 11.90 -2.77
N LEU A 29 12.65 12.97 -2.64
CA LEU A 29 12.53 14.01 -3.67
C LEU A 29 13.81 14.82 -3.87
N GLU A 30 14.67 14.97 -2.86
CA GLU A 30 15.98 15.62 -3.03
C GLU A 30 16.86 14.93 -4.08
N THR A 31 16.78 13.59 -4.17
CA THR A 31 17.69 12.79 -4.99
C THR A 31 17.00 12.12 -6.19
N HIS A 32 15.71 11.81 -6.10
CA HIS A 32 15.00 10.98 -7.07
C HIS A 32 13.78 11.65 -7.73
N ARG A 33 13.52 12.94 -7.51
CA ARG A 33 12.36 13.64 -8.06
C ARG A 33 12.14 13.40 -9.56
N ASN A 34 13.20 13.47 -10.35
CA ASN A 34 13.16 13.32 -11.80
C ASN A 34 13.06 11.85 -12.27
N LYS A 35 13.05 10.90 -11.36
CA LYS A 35 12.88 9.45 -11.61
C LYS A 35 11.50 8.95 -11.20
N ILE A 36 10.76 9.74 -10.45
CA ILE A 36 9.44 9.36 -9.94
C ILE A 36 8.39 9.71 -11.00
N HIS A 37 7.63 8.71 -11.43
CA HIS A 37 6.52 8.86 -12.36
C HIS A 37 5.22 9.22 -11.65
N GLY A 38 5.06 8.80 -10.40
CA GLY A 38 3.89 9.11 -9.60
C GLY A 38 4.03 8.66 -8.16
N MET A 39 3.21 9.26 -7.29
CA MET A 39 3.11 8.92 -5.88
C MET A 39 1.63 8.85 -5.50
N VAL A 40 1.20 7.80 -4.84
CA VAL A 40 -0.19 7.58 -4.45
C VAL A 40 -0.26 7.33 -2.96
N HIS A 41 -0.98 8.18 -2.25
CA HIS A 41 -1.36 7.91 -0.86
C HIS A 41 -2.65 7.10 -0.85
N CYS A 42 -2.57 5.85 -0.39
CA CYS A 42 -3.68 4.89 -0.35
C CYS A 42 -4.68 5.20 0.79
N SER A 43 -5.13 6.47 0.84
CA SER A 43 -6.29 6.91 1.62
C SER A 43 -7.53 6.76 0.73
N GLY A 44 -8.72 6.96 1.12
CA GLY A 44 -9.96 6.82 0.34
C GLY A 44 -9.82 6.15 -1.05
N GLY A 45 -10.34 4.95 -1.21
CA GLY A 45 -10.13 4.10 -2.38
C GLY A 45 -9.05 3.02 -2.19
N GLY A 46 -8.45 2.95 -0.99
CA GLY A 46 -7.56 1.86 -0.59
C GLY A 46 -6.50 1.53 -1.61
N GLN A 47 -6.37 0.24 -1.92
CA GLN A 47 -5.41 -0.27 -2.88
C GLN A 47 -5.79 0.00 -4.34
N THR A 48 -7.05 0.35 -4.63
CA THR A 48 -7.51 0.68 -5.98
C THR A 48 -7.32 2.16 -6.34
N LYS A 49 -6.81 2.97 -5.40
CA LYS A 49 -6.62 4.42 -5.57
C LYS A 49 -5.84 4.79 -6.83
N VAL A 50 -4.85 4.00 -7.20
CA VAL A 50 -4.02 4.23 -8.40
C VAL A 50 -4.85 4.32 -9.68
N LEU A 51 -5.95 3.59 -9.79
CA LEU A 51 -6.82 3.59 -10.97
C LEU A 51 -7.45 4.96 -11.29
N HIS A 52 -7.43 5.90 -10.35
CA HIS A 52 -7.89 7.28 -10.59
C HIS A 52 -6.87 8.15 -11.34
N PHE A 53 -5.62 7.69 -11.48
CA PHE A 53 -4.49 8.49 -11.97
C PHE A 53 -3.80 7.89 -13.18
N VAL A 54 -4.26 6.73 -13.66
CA VAL A 54 -3.64 6.00 -14.77
C VAL A 54 -4.67 5.62 -15.82
N ASP A 55 -4.21 5.48 -17.06
CA ASP A 55 -4.94 4.94 -18.20
C ASP A 55 -4.01 3.99 -18.96
N ASP A 56 -4.57 3.04 -19.71
CA ASP A 56 -3.86 2.13 -20.62
C ASP A 56 -2.66 1.40 -20.00
N VAL A 57 -2.80 1.05 -18.72
CA VAL A 57 -1.80 0.25 -17.98
C VAL A 57 -2.46 -0.81 -17.12
N HIS A 58 -1.72 -1.89 -16.90
CA HIS A 58 -2.04 -2.92 -15.92
C HIS A 58 -1.11 -2.78 -14.72
N VAL A 59 -1.67 -2.39 -13.59
CA VAL A 59 -0.93 -2.40 -12.31
C VAL A 59 -1.08 -3.78 -11.69
N ILE A 60 0.03 -4.41 -11.33
CA ILE A 60 0.07 -5.74 -10.70
C ILE A 60 0.74 -5.60 -9.35
N LYS A 61 0.03 -5.93 -8.29
CA LYS A 61 0.51 -5.95 -6.91
C LYS A 61 0.53 -7.40 -6.43
N ASP A 62 1.68 -8.04 -6.55
CA ASP A 62 1.90 -9.47 -6.29
C ASP A 62 2.88 -9.75 -5.13
N ASN A 63 3.31 -8.71 -4.43
CA ASN A 63 4.16 -8.81 -3.27
C ASN A 63 3.67 -7.86 -2.16
N MET A 64 2.42 -8.02 -1.75
CA MET A 64 1.79 -7.18 -0.72
C MET A 64 2.46 -7.34 0.65
N PHE A 65 2.35 -6.32 1.50
CA PHE A 65 2.69 -6.47 2.91
C PHE A 65 1.75 -7.48 3.59
N PRO A 66 2.22 -8.19 4.64
CA PRO A 66 1.35 -9.06 5.43
C PRO A 66 0.14 -8.29 5.97
N LEU A 67 -0.99 -8.97 6.03
CA LEU A 67 -2.23 -8.37 6.54
C LEU A 67 -2.08 -7.99 8.01
N SER A 68 -2.34 -6.73 8.34
CA SER A 68 -2.27 -6.28 9.72
C SER A 68 -3.47 -6.81 10.52
N PRO A 69 -3.30 -7.11 11.83
CA PRO A 69 -4.37 -7.59 12.70
C PRO A 69 -5.61 -6.71 12.70
N LEU A 70 -5.45 -5.40 12.54
CA LEU A 70 -6.57 -4.46 12.48
C LEU A 70 -7.54 -4.78 11.34
N PHE A 71 -7.02 -4.96 10.11
CA PHE A 71 -7.87 -5.19 8.95
C PHE A 71 -8.50 -6.57 8.96
N LYS A 72 -7.81 -7.55 9.55
CA LYS A 72 -8.39 -8.88 9.79
C LYS A 72 -9.58 -8.79 10.73
N MET A 73 -9.45 -8.08 11.86
CA MET A 73 -10.56 -7.86 12.81
C MET A 73 -11.72 -7.12 12.15
N ILE A 74 -11.46 -6.08 11.36
CA ILE A 74 -12.51 -5.34 10.64
C ILE A 74 -13.28 -6.27 9.71
N GLN A 75 -12.57 -7.11 8.97
CA GLN A 75 -13.19 -8.07 8.05
C GLN A 75 -14.04 -9.11 8.80
N GLU A 76 -13.51 -9.70 9.87
CA GLU A 76 -14.21 -10.68 10.69
C GLU A 76 -15.50 -10.13 11.32
N GLU A 77 -15.46 -8.89 11.83
CA GLU A 77 -16.62 -8.23 12.47
C GLU A 77 -17.65 -7.73 11.44
N SER A 78 -17.21 -7.27 10.28
CA SER A 78 -18.12 -6.74 9.26
C SER A 78 -18.66 -7.76 8.29
N GLY A 79 -17.98 -8.90 8.12
CA GLY A 79 -18.30 -9.89 7.09
C GLY A 79 -18.06 -9.41 5.66
N THR A 80 -17.35 -8.27 5.49
CA THR A 80 -17.05 -7.70 4.17
C THR A 80 -16.14 -8.64 3.38
N ASP A 81 -16.40 -8.86 2.10
CA ASP A 81 -15.53 -9.67 1.27
C ASP A 81 -14.16 -9.02 1.06
N TRP A 82 -13.12 -9.84 0.83
CA TRP A 82 -11.75 -9.36 0.73
C TRP A 82 -11.51 -8.44 -0.47
N LYS A 83 -12.21 -8.63 -1.57
CA LYS A 83 -12.12 -7.74 -2.74
C LYS A 83 -12.56 -6.31 -2.37
N GLU A 84 -13.67 -6.16 -1.66
CA GLU A 84 -14.14 -4.86 -1.18
C GLU A 84 -13.22 -4.30 -0.08
N MET A 85 -12.66 -5.14 0.80
CA MET A 85 -11.67 -4.71 1.80
C MET A 85 -10.47 -4.02 1.13
N TYR A 86 -9.87 -4.62 0.09
CA TYR A 86 -8.75 -4.00 -0.65
C TYR A 86 -9.15 -2.75 -1.42
N LYS A 87 -10.40 -2.64 -1.84
CA LYS A 87 -10.92 -1.45 -2.52
C LYS A 87 -11.13 -0.28 -1.57
N VAL A 88 -11.53 -0.53 -0.33
CA VAL A 88 -11.85 0.50 0.66
C VAL A 88 -10.64 0.86 1.53
N PHE A 89 -9.87 -0.13 1.97
CA PHE A 89 -8.78 0.04 2.93
C PHE A 89 -7.40 -0.10 2.30
N ASN A 90 -6.41 0.56 2.92
CA ASN A 90 -5.01 0.45 2.48
C ASN A 90 -4.32 -0.87 2.88
N MET A 91 -4.95 -1.68 3.71
CA MET A 91 -4.49 -2.99 4.16
C MET A 91 -3.08 -3.00 4.82
N GLY A 92 -2.64 -1.83 5.34
CA GLY A 92 -1.31 -1.61 5.92
C GLY A 92 -0.29 -0.98 4.94
N HIS A 93 -0.61 -0.94 3.68
CA HIS A 93 0.20 -0.40 2.59
C HIS A 93 -0.30 1.01 2.24
N ARG A 94 0.29 2.04 2.80
CA ARG A 94 -0.27 3.40 2.84
C ARG A 94 0.20 4.32 1.74
N MET A 95 1.41 4.11 1.21
CA MET A 95 2.05 4.99 0.24
C MET A 95 2.71 4.19 -0.86
N GLU A 96 2.49 4.57 -2.10
CA GLU A 96 3.10 3.97 -3.29
C GLU A 96 3.94 5.01 -4.03
N ILE A 97 5.09 4.57 -4.52
CA ILE A 97 5.97 5.35 -5.39
C ILE A 97 6.18 4.54 -6.67
N TYR A 98 5.86 5.13 -7.79
CA TYR A 98 6.00 4.55 -9.13
C TYR A 98 7.24 5.12 -9.79
N MET A 99 8.21 4.27 -10.10
CA MET A 99 9.50 4.65 -10.65
C MET A 99 10.19 3.48 -11.35
N PRO A 100 11.24 3.71 -12.17
CA PRO A 100 12.03 2.64 -12.75
C PRO A 100 12.68 1.76 -11.67
N LYS A 101 12.70 0.43 -11.91
CA LYS A 101 13.15 -0.58 -10.95
C LYS A 101 14.57 -0.36 -10.44
N GLU A 102 15.47 0.15 -11.29
CA GLU A 102 16.88 0.39 -10.95
C GLU A 102 17.10 1.39 -9.80
N PHE A 103 16.10 2.21 -9.46
CA PHE A 103 16.16 3.17 -8.34
C PHE A 103 15.41 2.70 -7.11
N ALA A 104 14.76 1.53 -7.14
CA ALA A 104 13.91 1.07 -6.05
C ALA A 104 14.71 0.78 -4.77
N ASP A 105 15.88 0.17 -4.88
CA ASP A 105 16.71 -0.18 -3.72
C ASP A 105 17.22 1.05 -2.98
N ASP A 106 17.54 2.14 -3.69
CA ASP A 106 17.92 3.41 -3.09
C ASP A 106 16.78 3.99 -2.26
N VAL A 107 15.55 3.99 -2.82
CA VAL A 107 14.36 4.48 -2.12
C VAL A 107 14.02 3.61 -0.92
N ILE A 108 14.13 2.29 -1.03
CA ILE A 108 13.94 1.36 0.10
C ILE A 108 14.96 1.66 1.21
N SER A 109 16.23 1.88 0.86
CA SER A 109 17.28 2.24 1.80
C SER A 109 16.97 3.56 2.53
N ILE A 110 16.50 4.58 1.79
CA ILE A 110 16.06 5.84 2.40
C ILE A 110 14.91 5.60 3.37
N CYS A 111 13.87 4.85 2.99
CA CYS A 111 12.74 4.54 3.86
C CYS A 111 13.19 3.85 5.15
N ASN A 112 14.06 2.86 5.04
CA ASN A 112 14.60 2.11 6.19
C ASN A 112 15.38 3.02 7.16
N SER A 113 16.07 4.07 6.64
CA SER A 113 16.76 5.04 7.49
C SER A 113 15.82 5.92 8.34
N PHE A 114 14.53 5.91 8.03
CA PHE A 114 13.45 6.56 8.78
C PHE A 114 12.58 5.56 9.57
N ASP A 115 13.05 4.32 9.76
CA ASP A 115 12.27 3.23 10.37
C ASP A 115 10.91 3.00 9.69
N ILE A 116 10.88 3.12 8.37
CA ILE A 116 9.70 2.85 7.53
C ILE A 116 9.99 1.65 6.64
N ASP A 117 9.22 0.58 6.84
CA ASP A 117 9.29 -0.58 5.98
C ASP A 117 8.89 -0.22 4.55
N ALA A 118 9.71 -0.62 3.60
CA ALA A 118 9.48 -0.43 2.18
C ALA A 118 9.94 -1.66 1.39
N LYS A 119 9.24 -1.95 0.32
CA LYS A 119 9.61 -3.03 -0.62
C LYS A 119 9.00 -2.78 -1.99
N ILE A 120 9.50 -3.49 -2.99
CA ILE A 120 8.81 -3.58 -4.28
C ILE A 120 7.56 -4.44 -4.08
N VAL A 121 6.40 -3.84 -4.23
CA VAL A 121 5.09 -4.50 -4.02
C VAL A 121 4.47 -5.01 -5.30
N GLY A 122 5.02 -4.60 -6.46
CA GLY A 122 4.50 -5.00 -7.76
C GLY A 122 5.16 -4.25 -8.89
N ARG A 123 4.47 -4.21 -10.03
CA ARG A 123 4.94 -3.59 -11.27
C ARG A 123 3.80 -3.00 -12.09
N VAL A 124 4.15 -2.21 -13.08
CA VAL A 124 3.20 -1.66 -14.06
C VAL A 124 3.59 -2.18 -15.44
N GLU A 125 2.62 -2.70 -16.16
CA GLU A 125 2.77 -3.21 -17.52
C GLU A 125 1.91 -2.40 -18.48
N LYS A 126 2.31 -2.33 -19.75
CA LYS A 126 1.49 -1.74 -20.80
C LYS A 126 0.22 -2.58 -21.01
N SER A 127 -0.91 -1.92 -21.17
CA SER A 127 -2.20 -2.55 -21.44
C SER A 127 -3.03 -1.63 -22.29
N ASP A 128 -3.97 -2.20 -23.05
CA ASP A 128 -4.93 -1.41 -23.84
C ASP A 128 -6.14 -0.94 -23.01
N VAL A 129 -6.20 -1.39 -21.76
CA VAL A 129 -7.25 -1.01 -20.80
C VAL A 129 -6.63 -0.78 -19.42
N LYS A 130 -7.23 0.11 -18.67
CA LYS A 130 -6.91 0.33 -17.26
C LYS A 130 -7.29 -0.89 -16.43
N LYS A 131 -6.32 -1.48 -15.73
CA LYS A 131 -6.52 -2.70 -14.93
C LYS A 131 -5.64 -2.70 -13.70
N LEU A 132 -6.15 -3.27 -12.60
CA LEU A 132 -5.38 -3.59 -11.40
C LEU A 132 -5.61 -5.05 -11.03
N THR A 133 -4.53 -5.78 -10.79
CA THR A 133 -4.54 -7.11 -10.18
C THR A 133 -3.83 -7.04 -8.83
N ILE A 134 -4.46 -7.58 -7.80
CA ILE A 134 -3.88 -7.77 -6.47
C ILE A 134 -3.81 -9.26 -6.22
N ASP A 135 -2.60 -9.79 -6.05
CA ASP A 135 -2.34 -11.15 -5.59
C ASP A 135 -1.84 -11.09 -4.14
N SER A 136 -2.63 -11.64 -3.24
CA SER A 136 -2.41 -11.56 -1.80
C SER A 136 -2.69 -12.89 -1.11
N GLU A 137 -2.33 -12.99 0.16
CA GLU A 137 -2.67 -14.15 1.00
C GLU A 137 -4.19 -14.39 1.11
N MET A 138 -5.02 -13.38 0.82
CA MET A 138 -6.48 -13.47 0.86
C MET A 138 -7.11 -13.86 -0.49
N GLY A 139 -6.32 -13.92 -1.55
CA GLY A 139 -6.77 -14.30 -2.90
C GLY A 139 -6.27 -13.36 -3.99
N LEU A 140 -6.70 -13.68 -5.21
CA LEU A 140 -6.43 -12.92 -6.43
C LEU A 140 -7.66 -12.07 -6.76
N PHE A 141 -7.47 -10.76 -6.87
CA PHE A 141 -8.54 -9.79 -7.14
C PHE A 141 -8.21 -8.93 -8.36
N GLU A 142 -9.20 -8.75 -9.22
CA GLU A 142 -9.11 -7.90 -10.41
C GLU A 142 -10.11 -6.73 -10.33
N TYR A 143 -9.67 -5.52 -10.72
CA TYR A 143 -10.44 -4.28 -10.73
C TYR A 143 -10.27 -3.54 -12.05
#